data_5370a35b6c0745807243cacd4d0a2b1a
#
_entry.id   5370a35b6c0745807243cacd4d0a2b1a
#
_cell.length_a   1.000
_cell.length_b   1.000
_cell.length_c   1.000
_cell.angle_alpha   90.00
_cell.angle_beta   90.00
_cell.angle_gamma   90.00
#
_symmetry.space_group_name_H-M   'P 1'
#
loop_
_entity.id
_entity.type
_entity.pdbx_description
1 polymer ?
#
loop_
_entity_poly.entity_id
_entity_poly.type
_entity_poly.pdbx_seq_one_letter_code
_entity_poly.pdbx_strand_id
1 'polypeptide(L)'
;MPGVDVVYSSDFTGPAAPDTPDVVLLGGAGPEYNHLTLSWVYDWMAQGVPVVAMHRSTAWNTTDGLRVDTGMYLAGMEATSGRKATAVGKPAPEGFLAAANRLGVDPEEMYMIGDDLNNDVLAAQVVGMAGVLVRTGKFRQATLDRWATDEFAMQPNYVIDSVADLPELLGL
;
A
#
# COMPACT_ATOMS: atom_id res chain seq x y z
N MET A 1 -20.50 -3.96 9.05
CA MET A 1 -20.43 -5.24 9.77
C MET A 1 -21.16 -5.07 11.06
N PRO A 2 -22.17 -5.89 11.39
CA PRO A 2 -22.83 -5.79 12.69
C PRO A 2 -21.84 -6.19 13.79
N GLY A 3 -21.71 -5.36 14.83
CA GLY A 3 -20.91 -5.63 16.01
C GLY A 3 -19.47 -5.09 16.01
N VAL A 4 -19.14 -4.14 15.11
CA VAL A 4 -17.87 -3.40 15.16
C VAL A 4 -18.17 -1.93 15.41
N ASP A 5 -17.70 -1.42 16.55
CA ASP A 5 -17.72 0.01 16.84
C ASP A 5 -16.49 0.66 16.21
N VAL A 6 -16.73 1.61 15.32
CA VAL A 6 -15.65 2.35 14.63
C VAL A 6 -15.55 3.74 15.25
N VAL A 7 -14.37 4.08 15.72
CA VAL A 7 -14.06 5.40 16.27
C VAL A 7 -12.97 6.04 15.40
N TYR A 8 -13.19 7.25 14.97
CA TYR A 8 -12.23 7.98 14.14
C TYR A 8 -11.33 8.87 15.00
N SER A 9 -10.09 9.06 14.55
CA SER A 9 -9.15 9.97 15.21
C SER A 9 -9.69 11.41 15.34
N SER A 10 -10.56 11.82 14.43
CA SER A 10 -11.25 13.13 14.46
C SER A 10 -12.27 13.27 15.60
N ASP A 11 -12.71 12.17 16.19
CA ASP A 11 -13.69 12.19 17.29
C ASP A 11 -13.06 12.59 18.64
N PHE A 12 -11.72 12.60 18.69
CA PHE A 12 -10.97 12.96 19.88
C PHE A 12 -10.50 14.41 19.83
N THR A 13 -10.97 15.22 20.76
CA THR A 13 -10.70 16.67 20.81
C THR A 13 -9.74 17.10 21.93
N GLY A 14 -9.31 16.15 22.78
CA GLY A 14 -8.47 16.43 23.94
C GLY A 14 -7.11 15.72 23.91
N PRO A 15 -6.20 16.06 24.82
CA PRO A 15 -4.88 15.45 24.90
C PRO A 15 -4.89 14.04 25.56
N ALA A 16 -5.98 13.66 26.18
CA ALA A 16 -6.12 12.33 26.82
C ALA A 16 -6.25 11.26 25.75
N ALA A 17 -5.51 10.17 25.92
CA ALA A 17 -5.67 9.00 25.06
C ALA A 17 -7.08 8.45 25.17
N PRO A 18 -7.68 8.02 24.06
CA PRO A 18 -8.93 7.24 24.09
C PRO A 18 -8.73 5.89 24.79
N ASP A 19 -9.83 5.21 25.04
CA ASP A 19 -9.78 3.82 25.50
C ASP A 19 -8.99 2.96 24.52
N THR A 20 -8.30 1.95 25.04
CA THR A 20 -7.49 1.04 24.23
C THR A 20 -8.38 0.28 23.24
N PRO A 21 -8.16 0.40 21.93
CA PRO A 21 -8.95 -0.31 20.93
C PRO A 21 -8.53 -1.78 20.82
N ASP A 22 -9.42 -2.62 20.28
CA ASP A 22 -9.08 -4.01 19.90
C ASP A 22 -8.16 -4.09 18.69
N VAL A 23 -8.23 -3.10 17.79
CA VAL A 23 -7.42 -2.99 16.58
C VAL A 23 -7.34 -1.56 16.12
N VAL A 24 -6.18 -1.17 15.60
CA VAL A 24 -5.97 0.14 14.93
C VAL A 24 -5.97 -0.05 13.43
N LEU A 25 -6.75 0.77 12.70
CA LEU A 25 -6.70 0.83 11.25
C LEU A 25 -6.02 2.13 10.80
N LEU A 26 -4.98 2.00 9.97
CA LEU A 26 -4.27 3.14 9.39
C LEU A 26 -4.58 3.24 7.90
N GLY A 27 -5.22 4.35 7.51
CA GLY A 27 -5.46 4.74 6.11
C GLY A 27 -4.27 5.45 5.49
N GLY A 28 -4.50 6.25 4.45
CA GLY A 28 -3.51 7.16 3.89
C GLY A 28 -3.19 8.30 4.86
N ALA A 29 -1.92 8.75 4.90
CA ALA A 29 -1.50 9.78 5.81
C ALA A 29 -2.05 11.16 5.41
N GLY A 30 -2.66 11.85 6.37
CA GLY A 30 -3.20 13.18 6.25
C GLY A 30 -2.93 14.02 7.52
N PRO A 31 -3.60 15.16 7.69
CA PRO A 31 -3.43 16.03 8.85
C PRO A 31 -3.71 15.35 10.21
N GLU A 32 -4.51 14.29 10.21
CA GLU A 32 -4.81 13.45 11.37
C GLU A 32 -3.60 12.65 11.86
N TYR A 33 -2.57 12.48 11.03
CA TYR A 33 -1.27 11.89 11.41
C TYR A 33 -0.41 12.91 12.16
N ASN A 34 -0.97 13.50 13.19
CA ASN A 34 -0.26 14.43 14.06
C ASN A 34 0.47 13.69 15.20
N HIS A 35 1.35 14.42 15.89
CA HIS A 35 2.17 13.84 16.95
C HIS A 35 1.36 13.14 18.05
N LEU A 36 0.23 13.72 18.45
CA LEU A 36 -0.60 13.15 19.52
C LEU A 36 -1.24 11.84 19.09
N THR A 37 -1.92 11.83 17.96
CA THR A 37 -2.56 10.62 17.42
C THR A 37 -1.55 9.50 17.18
N LEU A 38 -0.40 9.82 16.59
CA LEU A 38 0.66 8.84 16.36
C LEU A 38 1.27 8.32 17.66
N SER A 39 1.33 9.14 18.71
CA SER A 39 1.79 8.70 20.02
C SER A 39 0.83 7.68 20.66
N TRP A 40 -0.46 7.85 20.50
CA TRP A 40 -1.45 6.87 20.95
C TRP A 40 -1.32 5.56 20.17
N VAL A 41 -1.25 5.64 18.85
CA VAL A 41 -1.07 4.44 18.01
C VAL A 41 0.21 3.69 18.38
N TYR A 42 1.30 4.42 18.59
CA TYR A 42 2.57 3.83 19.02
C TYR A 42 2.46 3.13 20.38
N ASP A 43 1.83 3.78 21.36
CA ASP A 43 1.66 3.21 22.70
C ASP A 43 0.82 1.93 22.65
N TRP A 44 -0.30 1.95 21.96
CA TRP A 44 -1.13 0.76 21.75
C TRP A 44 -0.37 -0.36 21.02
N MET A 45 0.37 0.00 19.98
CA MET A 45 1.21 -0.97 19.26
C MET A 45 2.27 -1.60 20.17
N ALA A 46 2.91 -0.80 21.01
CA ALA A 46 3.91 -1.29 21.97
C ALA A 46 3.28 -2.23 23.00
N GLN A 47 2.04 -1.97 23.44
CA GLN A 47 1.26 -2.83 24.32
C GLN A 47 0.75 -4.11 23.63
N GLY A 48 0.87 -4.22 22.30
CA GLY A 48 0.49 -5.41 21.54
C GLY A 48 -0.86 -5.33 20.84
N VAL A 49 -1.52 -4.16 20.82
CA VAL A 49 -2.72 -3.96 20.01
C VAL A 49 -2.35 -4.15 18.52
N PRO A 50 -3.11 -4.96 17.78
CA PRO A 50 -2.87 -5.14 16.35
C PRO A 50 -3.03 -3.83 15.59
N VAL A 51 -2.06 -3.53 14.71
CA VAL A 51 -2.14 -2.40 13.79
C VAL A 51 -2.24 -2.94 12.37
N VAL A 52 -3.30 -2.56 11.68
CA VAL A 52 -3.57 -2.91 10.28
C VAL A 52 -3.45 -1.65 9.43
N ALA A 53 -2.64 -1.70 8.39
CA ALA A 53 -2.46 -0.59 7.46
C ALA A 53 -3.04 -0.93 6.08
N MET A 54 -3.70 0.02 5.45
CA MET A 54 -4.24 -0.14 4.11
C MET A 54 -3.13 -0.30 3.05
N HIS A 55 -1.93 0.25 3.31
CA HIS A 55 -0.75 0.12 2.43
C HIS A 55 0.53 0.48 3.19
N ARG A 56 1.68 0.26 2.53
CA ARG A 56 3.02 0.59 3.05
C ARG A 56 3.75 1.64 2.21
N SER A 57 3.04 2.38 1.36
CA SER A 57 3.65 3.48 0.61
C SER A 57 4.28 4.49 1.56
N THR A 58 5.52 4.88 1.30
CA THR A 58 6.24 5.85 2.14
C THR A 58 6.03 7.29 1.70
N ALA A 59 5.63 7.49 0.45
CA ALA A 59 5.34 8.80 -0.11
C ALA A 59 4.38 8.68 -1.30
N TRP A 60 3.71 9.77 -1.63
CA TRP A 60 2.86 9.91 -2.80
C TRP A 60 3.02 11.29 -3.44
N ASN A 61 2.73 11.36 -4.75
CA ASN A 61 2.81 12.60 -5.51
C ASN A 61 1.50 13.38 -5.37
N THR A 62 1.62 14.67 -5.11
CA THR A 62 0.51 15.64 -5.17
C THR A 62 0.84 16.76 -6.15
N THR A 63 -0.13 17.63 -6.44
CA THR A 63 0.09 18.86 -7.22
C THR A 63 1.13 19.78 -6.59
N ASP A 64 1.29 19.71 -5.27
CA ASP A 64 2.21 20.56 -4.49
C ASP A 64 3.54 19.85 -4.17
N GLY A 65 3.82 18.71 -4.81
CA GLY A 65 5.04 17.91 -4.63
C GLY A 65 4.82 16.64 -3.83
N LEU A 66 5.94 16.03 -3.41
CA LEU A 66 5.92 14.80 -2.62
C LEU A 66 5.39 15.05 -1.21
N ARG A 67 4.55 14.14 -0.75
CA ARG A 67 4.09 14.07 0.64
C ARG A 67 4.43 12.71 1.23
N VAL A 68 4.69 12.69 2.52
CA VAL A 68 4.89 11.45 3.29
C VAL A 68 3.58 10.67 3.38
N ASP A 69 3.69 9.35 3.47
CA ASP A 69 2.54 8.47 3.56
C ASP A 69 2.71 7.47 4.72
N THR A 70 1.68 6.68 5.00
CA THR A 70 1.54 5.76 6.13
C THR A 70 2.76 4.88 6.36
N GLY A 71 3.38 4.36 5.30
CA GLY A 71 4.55 3.49 5.41
C GLY A 71 5.77 4.16 6.06
N MET A 72 5.92 5.47 5.93
CA MET A 72 7.00 6.21 6.60
C MET A 72 6.82 6.21 8.12
N TYR A 73 5.61 6.44 8.60
CA TYR A 73 5.29 6.42 10.03
C TYR A 73 5.38 5.01 10.60
N LEU A 74 4.85 4.01 9.86
CA LEU A 74 4.94 2.60 10.25
C LEU A 74 6.38 2.15 10.45
N ALA A 75 7.28 2.50 9.54
CA ALA A 75 8.69 2.12 9.65
C ALA A 75 9.31 2.57 10.97
N GLY A 76 9.05 3.81 11.39
CA GLY A 76 9.52 4.35 12.67
C GLY A 76 8.88 3.66 13.88
N MET A 77 7.56 3.49 13.87
CA MET A 77 6.82 2.83 14.96
C MET A 77 7.24 1.37 15.12
N GLU A 78 7.38 0.63 14.03
CA GLU A 78 7.83 -0.76 14.02
C GLU A 78 9.26 -0.92 14.55
N ALA A 79 10.16 -0.04 14.09
CA ALA A 79 11.56 -0.07 14.54
C ALA A 79 11.69 0.20 16.04
N THR A 80 10.85 1.09 16.58
CA THR A 80 10.92 1.52 17.97
C THR A 80 10.17 0.57 18.91
N SER A 81 8.98 0.08 18.51
CA SER A 81 8.17 -0.83 19.34
C SER A 81 8.64 -2.29 19.28
N GLY A 82 9.41 -2.68 18.25
CA GLY A 82 9.73 -4.07 17.96
C GLY A 82 8.56 -4.90 17.45
N ARG A 83 7.41 -4.28 17.19
CA ARG A 83 6.19 -4.91 16.66
C ARG A 83 6.09 -4.69 15.16
N LYS A 84 5.23 -5.48 14.48
CA LYS A 84 4.95 -5.32 13.05
C LYS A 84 3.47 -5.05 12.83
N ALA A 85 3.17 -4.08 11.96
CA ALA A 85 1.83 -3.85 11.44
C ALA A 85 1.55 -4.82 10.28
N THR A 86 0.29 -5.22 10.15
CA THR A 86 -0.17 -6.00 9.00
C THR A 86 -0.64 -5.04 7.90
N ALA A 87 -0.04 -5.09 6.73
CA ALA A 87 -0.56 -4.37 5.58
C ALA A 87 -1.48 -5.28 4.77
N VAL A 88 -2.65 -4.76 4.35
CA VAL A 88 -3.64 -5.52 3.59
C VAL A 88 -3.79 -5.04 2.15
N GLY A 89 -3.24 -3.87 1.84
CA GLY A 89 -3.17 -3.34 0.47
C GLY A 89 -1.76 -3.44 -0.10
N LYS A 90 -1.59 -3.01 -1.33
CA LYS A 90 -0.33 -3.09 -2.09
C LYS A 90 0.90 -2.68 -1.26
N PRO A 91 1.99 -3.43 -1.31
CA PRO A 91 2.30 -4.61 -2.14
C PRO A 91 1.81 -5.94 -1.55
N ALA A 92 1.03 -5.94 -0.46
CA ALA A 92 0.55 -7.17 0.17
C ALA A 92 -0.38 -7.96 -0.77
N PRO A 93 -0.23 -9.30 -0.84
CA PRO A 93 -1.00 -10.15 -1.77
C PRO A 93 -2.51 -10.12 -1.51
N GLU A 94 -2.93 -9.84 -0.27
CA GLU A 94 -4.32 -9.86 0.15
C GLU A 94 -5.20 -8.91 -0.68
N GLY A 95 -4.68 -7.74 -1.04
CA GLY A 95 -5.42 -6.75 -1.84
C GLY A 95 -5.71 -7.26 -3.26
N PHE A 96 -4.74 -7.91 -3.89
CA PHE A 96 -4.87 -8.48 -5.23
C PHE A 96 -5.81 -9.71 -5.23
N LEU A 97 -5.65 -10.60 -4.24
CA LEU A 97 -6.52 -11.77 -4.09
C LEU A 97 -7.97 -11.38 -3.77
N ALA A 98 -8.17 -10.33 -2.96
CA ALA A 98 -9.51 -9.81 -2.69
C ALA A 98 -10.18 -9.25 -3.96
N ALA A 99 -9.40 -8.58 -4.83
CA ALA A 99 -9.90 -8.11 -6.13
C ALA A 99 -10.29 -9.27 -7.05
N ALA A 100 -9.45 -10.29 -7.18
CA ALA A 100 -9.73 -11.50 -7.96
C ALA A 100 -11.01 -12.21 -7.47
N ASN A 101 -11.12 -12.44 -6.17
CA ASN A 101 -12.30 -13.02 -5.55
C ASN A 101 -13.57 -12.20 -5.82
N ARG A 102 -13.49 -10.88 -5.74
CA ARG A 102 -14.63 -9.98 -5.98
C ARG A 102 -15.10 -10.01 -7.43
N LEU A 103 -14.16 -10.16 -8.37
CA LEU A 103 -14.44 -10.26 -9.81
C LEU A 103 -14.84 -11.68 -10.22
N GLY A 104 -14.58 -12.69 -9.40
CA GLY A 104 -14.82 -14.09 -9.74
C GLY A 104 -13.91 -14.60 -10.85
N VAL A 105 -12.68 -14.07 -10.94
CA VAL A 105 -11.68 -14.38 -11.97
C VAL A 105 -10.42 -14.88 -11.30
N ASP A 106 -9.77 -15.88 -11.88
CA ASP A 106 -8.49 -16.36 -11.38
C ASP A 106 -7.38 -15.29 -11.59
N PRO A 107 -6.45 -15.12 -10.63
CA PRO A 107 -5.37 -14.15 -10.78
C PRO A 107 -4.59 -14.27 -12.09
N GLU A 108 -4.37 -15.50 -12.60
CA GLU A 108 -3.65 -15.77 -13.85
C GLU A 108 -4.36 -15.20 -15.10
N GLU A 109 -5.65 -14.91 -15.01
CA GLU A 109 -6.43 -14.26 -16.09
C GLU A 109 -6.52 -12.75 -15.93
N MET A 110 -5.85 -12.17 -14.93
CA MET A 110 -5.91 -10.75 -14.60
C MET A 110 -4.64 -10.01 -15.00
N TYR A 111 -4.82 -8.76 -15.38
CA TYR A 111 -3.73 -7.82 -15.57
C TYR A 111 -3.74 -6.76 -14.46
N MET A 112 -2.59 -6.53 -13.84
CA MET A 112 -2.38 -5.37 -13.00
C MET A 112 -1.61 -4.30 -13.76
N ILE A 113 -2.23 -3.16 -13.97
CA ILE A 113 -1.64 -2.01 -14.65
C ILE A 113 -1.27 -0.96 -13.60
N GLY A 114 -0.01 -0.56 -13.56
CA GLY A 114 0.46 0.42 -12.59
C GLY A 114 1.77 1.09 -12.95
N ASP A 115 2.07 2.18 -12.26
CA ASP A 115 3.24 3.02 -12.45
C ASP A 115 4.34 2.78 -11.39
N ASP A 116 4.04 1.99 -10.38
CA ASP A 116 4.97 1.59 -9.33
C ASP A 116 5.42 0.15 -9.56
N LEU A 117 6.68 -0.01 -10.01
CA LEU A 117 7.23 -1.32 -10.36
C LEU A 117 7.07 -2.34 -9.21
N ASN A 118 7.42 -1.96 -7.99
CA ASN A 118 7.41 -2.89 -6.86
C ASN A 118 6.03 -3.10 -6.25
N ASN A 119 5.29 -2.00 -6.03
CA ASN A 119 4.04 -2.06 -5.28
C ASN A 119 2.84 -2.49 -6.14
N ASP A 120 2.89 -2.24 -7.44
CA ASP A 120 1.81 -2.59 -8.36
C ASP A 120 2.18 -3.86 -9.15
N VAL A 121 3.22 -3.76 -9.95
CA VAL A 121 3.52 -4.72 -11.02
C VAL A 121 4.09 -6.02 -10.47
N LEU A 122 5.24 -5.96 -9.79
CA LEU A 122 5.89 -7.16 -9.26
C LEU A 122 5.07 -7.79 -8.13
N ALA A 123 4.42 -6.97 -7.30
CA ALA A 123 3.56 -7.48 -6.23
C ALA A 123 2.35 -8.27 -6.77
N ALA A 124 1.75 -7.83 -7.88
CA ALA A 124 0.66 -8.55 -8.53
C ALA A 124 1.14 -9.87 -9.16
N GLN A 125 2.36 -9.90 -9.70
CA GLN A 125 2.95 -11.12 -10.25
C GLN A 125 3.18 -12.21 -9.19
N VAL A 126 3.42 -11.82 -7.94
CA VAL A 126 3.55 -12.80 -6.82
C VAL A 126 2.29 -13.64 -6.63
N VAL A 127 1.11 -13.10 -6.97
CA VAL A 127 -0.17 -13.83 -6.90
C VAL A 127 -0.62 -14.40 -8.23
N GLY A 128 0.22 -14.33 -9.28
CA GLY A 128 -0.06 -14.93 -10.59
C GLY A 128 -0.64 -13.98 -11.64
N MET A 129 -0.89 -12.70 -11.31
CA MET A 129 -1.40 -11.73 -12.28
C MET A 129 -0.32 -11.34 -13.29
N ALA A 130 -0.72 -10.95 -14.50
CA ALA A 130 0.19 -10.32 -15.45
C ALA A 130 0.42 -8.85 -15.08
N GLY A 131 1.68 -8.47 -14.88
CA GLY A 131 2.07 -7.12 -14.51
C GLY A 131 2.40 -6.25 -15.71
N VAL A 132 1.70 -5.12 -15.86
CA VAL A 132 1.91 -4.11 -16.93
C VAL A 132 2.40 -2.82 -16.30
N LEU A 133 3.66 -2.47 -16.58
CA LEU A 133 4.25 -1.23 -16.10
C LEU A 133 3.97 -0.09 -17.09
N VAL A 134 3.40 1.00 -16.60
CA VAL A 134 3.19 2.21 -17.40
C VAL A 134 4.26 3.26 -17.09
N ARG A 135 4.80 3.93 -18.14
CA ARG A 135 5.85 4.94 -18.01
C ARG A 135 5.34 6.32 -17.61
N THR A 136 4.35 6.35 -16.72
CA THR A 136 3.75 7.58 -16.19
C THR A 136 3.91 7.66 -14.67
N GLY A 137 3.44 8.69 -14.04
CA GLY A 137 3.35 8.82 -12.58
C GLY A 137 4.68 8.63 -11.85
N LYS A 138 4.76 7.58 -11.04
CA LYS A 138 5.94 7.23 -10.22
C LYS A 138 7.04 6.52 -11.01
N PHE A 139 6.78 6.09 -12.24
CA PHE A 139 7.76 5.38 -13.06
C PHE A 139 9.12 6.11 -13.09
N ARG A 140 10.20 5.34 -12.98
CA ARG A 140 11.57 5.81 -13.14
C ARG A 140 12.37 4.79 -13.94
N GLN A 141 12.90 5.21 -15.07
CA GLN A 141 13.72 4.35 -15.95
C GLN A 141 14.88 3.72 -15.19
N ALA A 142 15.57 4.49 -14.35
CA ALA A 142 16.68 3.99 -13.54
C ALA A 142 16.28 2.87 -12.55
N THR A 143 15.02 2.81 -12.13
CA THR A 143 14.52 1.69 -11.31
C THR A 143 14.38 0.44 -12.18
N LEU A 144 13.77 0.56 -13.34
CA LEU A 144 13.63 -0.56 -14.29
C LEU A 144 14.99 -1.10 -14.73
N ASP A 145 15.93 -0.22 -15.09
CA ASP A 145 17.29 -0.61 -15.51
C ASP A 145 18.03 -1.38 -14.42
N ARG A 146 17.89 -0.96 -13.17
CA ARG A 146 18.50 -1.65 -12.02
C ARG A 146 17.96 -3.08 -11.87
N TRP A 147 16.65 -3.27 -12.02
CA TRP A 147 16.04 -4.58 -11.98
C TRP A 147 16.44 -5.43 -13.18
N ALA A 148 16.57 -4.83 -14.36
CA ALA A 148 16.98 -5.52 -15.58
C ALA A 148 18.44 -6.05 -15.53
N THR A 149 19.28 -5.52 -14.64
CA THR A 149 20.66 -6.01 -14.44
C THR A 149 20.76 -7.25 -13.54
N ASP A 150 19.70 -7.57 -12.81
CA ASP A 150 19.64 -8.76 -11.96
C ASP A 150 18.87 -9.88 -12.70
N GLU A 151 19.59 -10.87 -13.20
CA GLU A 151 19.01 -11.99 -13.96
C GLU A 151 18.03 -12.87 -13.16
N PHE A 152 18.07 -12.75 -11.83
CA PHE A 152 17.14 -13.45 -10.93
C PHE A 152 15.95 -12.60 -10.50
N ALA A 153 15.95 -11.30 -10.82
CA ALA A 153 14.84 -10.43 -10.48
C ALA A 153 13.64 -10.65 -11.40
N MET A 154 12.47 -10.61 -10.81
CA MET A 154 11.21 -10.60 -11.57
C MET A 154 11.16 -9.34 -12.45
N GLN A 155 10.74 -9.51 -13.70
CA GLN A 155 10.56 -8.40 -14.65
C GLN A 155 9.07 -8.19 -14.90
N PRO A 156 8.63 -6.96 -15.27
CA PRO A 156 7.27 -6.75 -15.73
C PRO A 156 6.98 -7.64 -16.94
N ASN A 157 5.77 -8.19 -17.04
CA ASN A 157 5.37 -8.93 -18.25
C ASN A 157 5.31 -8.00 -19.46
N TYR A 158 4.88 -6.74 -19.23
CA TYR A 158 4.78 -5.73 -20.29
C TYR A 158 5.18 -4.37 -19.75
N VAL A 159 5.71 -3.53 -20.65
CA VAL A 159 6.01 -2.11 -20.38
C VAL A 159 5.42 -1.29 -21.53
N ILE A 160 4.53 -0.35 -21.18
CA ILE A 160 3.86 0.53 -22.16
C ILE A 160 4.08 2.00 -21.77
N ASP A 161 3.96 2.90 -22.72
CA ASP A 161 4.20 4.33 -22.46
C ASP A 161 3.03 4.97 -21.71
N SER A 162 1.80 4.53 -21.99
CA SER A 162 0.57 5.05 -21.40
C SER A 162 -0.48 3.96 -21.26
N VAL A 163 -1.42 4.15 -20.35
CA VAL A 163 -2.62 3.29 -20.26
C VAL A 163 -3.45 3.34 -21.56
N ALA A 164 -3.28 4.37 -22.37
CA ALA A 164 -3.93 4.48 -23.70
C ALA A 164 -3.47 3.39 -24.69
N ASP A 165 -2.30 2.79 -24.45
CA ASP A 165 -1.73 1.73 -25.30
C ASP A 165 -2.28 0.34 -24.92
N LEU A 166 -3.06 0.26 -23.83
CA LEU A 166 -3.61 -1.00 -23.33
C LEU A 166 -4.52 -1.73 -24.33
N PRO A 167 -5.43 -1.06 -25.08
CA PRO A 167 -6.23 -1.75 -26.08
C PRO A 167 -5.39 -2.48 -27.12
N GLU A 168 -4.33 -1.85 -27.63
CA GLU A 168 -3.40 -2.47 -28.59
C GLU A 168 -2.69 -3.68 -27.96
N LEU A 169 -2.20 -3.54 -26.74
CA LEU A 169 -1.57 -4.64 -26.01
C LEU A 169 -2.51 -5.85 -25.84
N LEU A 170 -3.80 -5.61 -25.62
CA LEU A 170 -4.81 -6.65 -25.41
C LEU A 170 -5.47 -7.15 -26.71
N GLY A 171 -5.11 -6.57 -27.87
CA GLY A 171 -5.71 -6.92 -29.16
C GLY A 171 -7.14 -6.49 -29.34
N LEU A 172 -7.56 -5.38 -28.73
CA LEU A 172 -8.90 -4.79 -28.76
C LEU A 172 -9.02 -3.68 -29.78
#